data_440739893854543fcce0659ad89f0efe
#
_entry.id   440739893854543fcce0659ad89f0efe
#
_cell.length_a   1.000
_cell.length_b   1.000
_cell.length_c   1.000
_cell.angle_alpha   90.00
_cell.angle_beta   90.00
_cell.angle_gamma   90.00
#
_symmetry.space_group_name_H-M   'P 1'
#
loop_
_entity.id
_entity.type
_entity.pdbx_description
1 polymer ?
#
loop_
_entity_poly.entity_id
_entity_poly.type
_entity_poly.pdbx_seq_one_letter_code
_entity_poly.pdbx_strand_id
1 'polypeptide(L)' 'MLFRSAPAIIQNMIDAFQQLKASGVTILLVEQNIHFAQQLGDTVAVMDNGRVVHAGRMQALAEDTALQQSLLGLAL' A
#
# COMPACT_ATOMS: atom_id res chain seq x y z
N MET A 1 -6.32 -23.48 9.98
CA MET A 1 -5.24 -22.78 10.68
C MET A 1 -5.59 -21.33 10.88
N LEU A 2 -5.55 -20.89 12.10
CA LEU A 2 -5.77 -19.49 12.38
C LEU A 2 -4.46 -18.72 12.25
N PHE A 3 -4.55 -17.52 11.69
CA PHE A 3 -3.38 -16.68 11.46
C PHE A 3 -3.31 -15.54 12.46
N ARG A 4 -3.45 -15.87 13.73
CA ARG A 4 -3.34 -14.85 14.78
C ARG A 4 -1.94 -14.27 14.86
N SER A 5 -0.95 -15.00 14.37
CA SER A 5 0.41 -14.51 14.24
C SER A 5 0.63 -13.63 13.00
N ALA A 6 -0.41 -13.48 12.17
CA ALA A 6 -0.28 -12.72 10.92
C ALA A 6 0.26 -11.30 11.12
N PRO A 7 -0.11 -10.54 12.16
CA PRO A 7 0.48 -9.22 12.37
C PRO A 7 2.00 -9.24 12.50
N ALA A 8 2.54 -10.24 13.20
CA ALA A 8 4.00 -10.36 13.32
C ALA A 8 4.65 -10.75 12.00
N ILE A 9 4.01 -11.65 11.25
CA ILE A 9 4.50 -12.05 9.92
C ILE A 9 4.48 -10.86 8.97
N ILE A 10 3.40 -10.09 8.98
CA ILE A 10 3.25 -8.89 8.15
C ILE A 10 4.33 -7.87 8.49
N GLN A 11 4.58 -7.66 9.78
CA GLN A 11 5.61 -6.73 10.22
C GLN A 11 6.99 -7.18 9.75
N ASN A 12 7.29 -8.46 9.80
CA ASN A 12 8.54 -8.99 9.31
C ASN A 12 8.70 -8.78 7.80
N MET A 13 7.62 -8.93 7.04
CA MET A 13 7.62 -8.66 5.61
C MET A 13 7.87 -7.18 5.33
N ILE A 14 7.23 -6.30 6.08
CA ILE A 14 7.42 -4.86 5.95
C ILE A 14 8.87 -4.50 6.22
N ASP A 15 9.45 -5.04 7.29
CA ASP A 15 10.84 -4.78 7.65
C ASP A 15 11.80 -5.24 6.55
N ALA A 16 11.54 -6.41 5.96
CA ALA A 16 12.36 -6.93 4.87
C ALA A 16 12.28 -6.01 3.64
N PHE A 17 11.09 -5.55 3.27
CA PHE A 17 10.91 -4.64 2.15
C PHE A 17 11.57 -3.28 2.42
N GLN A 18 11.50 -2.79 3.65
CA GLN A 18 12.17 -1.53 4.00
C GLN A 18 13.68 -1.64 3.86
N GLN A 19 14.25 -2.78 4.23
CA GLN A 19 15.68 -3.02 4.06
C GLN A 19 16.06 -3.05 2.59
N LEU A 20 15.26 -3.68 1.74
CA LEU A 20 15.49 -3.69 0.29
C LEU A 20 15.45 -2.29 -0.28
N LYS A 21 14.48 -1.48 0.13
CA LYS A 21 14.38 -0.09 -0.31
C LYS A 21 15.61 0.71 0.10
N ALA A 22 16.06 0.52 1.33
CA ALA A 22 17.23 1.21 1.85
C ALA A 22 18.50 0.85 1.09
N SER A 23 18.55 -0.33 0.49
CA SER A 23 19.69 -0.77 -0.32
C SER A 23 19.64 -0.24 -1.75
N GLY A 24 18.63 0.55 -2.11
CA GLY A 24 18.52 1.16 -3.43
C GLY A 24 17.70 0.36 -4.43
N VAL A 25 17.03 -0.70 -3.99
CA VAL A 25 16.20 -1.53 -4.86
C VAL A 25 14.85 -0.83 -5.07
N THR A 26 14.42 -0.75 -6.33
CA THR A 26 13.07 -0.30 -6.68
C THR A 26 12.11 -1.47 -6.60
N ILE A 27 11.01 -1.29 -5.89
CA ILE A 27 10.01 -2.34 -5.69
C ILE A 27 8.69 -1.88 -6.27
N LEU A 28 8.08 -2.74 -7.09
CA LEU A 28 6.71 -2.55 -7.55
C LEU A 28 5.83 -3.52 -6.78
N LEU A 29 4.94 -2.96 -5.96
CA LEU A 29 4.01 -3.75 -5.16
C LEU A 29 2.59 -3.59 -5.72
N VAL A 30 1.95 -4.71 -6.04
CA VAL A 30 0.54 -4.72 -6.44
C VAL A 30 -0.25 -5.28 -5.27
N GLU A 31 -1.10 -4.45 -4.68
CA GLU A 31 -1.79 -4.79 -3.43
C GLU A 31 -3.15 -4.12 -3.38
N GLN A 32 -4.16 -4.86 -2.92
CA GLN A 32 -5.50 -4.34 -2.73
C GLN A 32 -5.70 -3.72 -1.35
N ASN A 33 -4.88 -4.11 -0.38
CA ASN A 33 -4.97 -3.59 0.97
C ASN A 33 -4.18 -2.30 1.09
N ILE A 34 -4.90 -1.17 1.12
CA ILE A 34 -4.29 0.16 1.19
C ILE A 34 -3.47 0.35 2.47
N HIS A 35 -3.90 -0.22 3.57
CA HIS A 35 -3.19 -0.06 4.83
C HIS A 35 -1.83 -0.73 4.81
N PHE A 36 -1.71 -1.87 4.15
CA PHE A 36 -0.44 -2.53 3.94
C PHE A 36 0.43 -1.73 2.96
N ALA A 37 -0.16 -1.31 1.85
CA ALA A 37 0.56 -0.58 0.81
C ALA A 37 1.08 0.77 1.31
N GLN A 38 0.34 1.45 2.17
CA GLN A 38 0.75 2.73 2.74
C GLN A 38 2.08 2.66 3.48
N GLN A 39 2.36 1.54 4.10
CA GLN A 39 3.56 1.39 4.90
C GLN A 39 4.82 1.21 4.05
N LEU A 40 4.65 0.85 2.78
CA LEU A 40 5.75 0.50 1.89
C LEU A 40 5.89 1.44 0.70
N GLY A 41 4.78 1.97 0.21
CA GLY A 41 4.79 2.73 -1.03
C GLY A 41 5.21 4.18 -0.84
N ASP A 42 6.01 4.67 -1.77
CA ASP A 42 6.36 6.10 -1.86
C ASP A 42 5.43 6.80 -2.84
N THR A 43 5.18 6.17 -3.98
CA THR A 43 4.23 6.62 -4.97
C THR A 43 3.19 5.54 -5.20
N VAL A 44 2.02 5.94 -5.68
CA VAL A 44 0.90 5.03 -5.87
C VAL A 44 0.23 5.32 -7.20
N ALA A 45 -0.22 4.26 -7.84
CA ALA A 45 -1.15 4.34 -8.96
C ALA A 45 -2.35 3.47 -8.61
N VAL A 46 -3.52 4.10 -8.58
CA VAL A 46 -4.78 3.38 -8.31
C VAL A 46 -5.36 2.95 -9.64
N MET A 47 -5.66 1.67 -9.75
CA MET A 47 -6.17 1.10 -11.00
C MET A 47 -7.59 0.60 -10.81
N ASP A 48 -8.41 0.81 -11.83
CA ASP A 48 -9.77 0.29 -11.89
C ASP A 48 -10.06 -0.09 -13.33
N ASN A 49 -10.53 -1.32 -13.53
CA ASN A 49 -10.85 -1.85 -14.86
C ASN A 49 -9.69 -1.70 -15.86
N GLY A 50 -8.47 -1.97 -15.41
CA GLY A 50 -7.29 -1.90 -16.26
C GLY A 50 -6.82 -0.49 -16.59
N ARG A 51 -7.32 0.52 -15.91
CA ARG A 51 -6.98 1.92 -16.15
C ARG A 51 -6.45 2.56 -14.87
N VAL A 52 -5.48 3.44 -15.01
CA VAL A 52 -5.01 4.25 -13.88
C VAL A 52 -6.00 5.40 -13.69
N VAL A 53 -6.67 5.41 -12.55
CA VAL A 53 -7.67 6.44 -12.23
C VAL A 53 -7.11 7.52 -11.29
N HIS A 54 -5.98 7.27 -10.67
CA HIS A 54 -5.28 8.23 -9.83
C HIS A 54 -3.82 7.83 -9.72
N ALA A 55 -2.94 8.81 -9.69
CA ALA A 55 -1.52 8.59 -9.46
C ALA A 55 -0.95 9.75 -8.67
N GLY A 56 0.00 9.48 -7.80
CA GLY A 56 0.62 10.51 -6.99
C GLY A 56 1.43 9.93 -5.86
N ARG A 57 1.66 10.74 -4.85
CA ARG A 57 2.41 10.31 -3.66
C ARG A 57 1.50 9.53 -2.73
N MET A 58 2.03 8.44 -2.20
CA MET A 58 1.27 7.62 -1.25
C MET A 58 0.85 8.42 -0.01
N GLN A 59 1.71 9.30 0.47
CA GLN A 59 1.39 10.12 1.63
C GLN A 59 0.15 10.98 1.40
N ALA A 60 0.03 11.58 0.23
CA ALA A 60 -1.14 12.40 -0.09
C ALA A 60 -2.43 11.57 -0.09
N LEU A 61 -2.37 10.36 -0.65
CA LEU A 61 -3.52 9.46 -0.62
C LEU A 61 -3.83 8.99 0.80
N ALA A 62 -2.80 8.69 1.59
CA ALA A 62 -2.97 8.21 2.96
C ALA A 62 -3.65 9.23 3.86
N GLU A 63 -3.43 10.52 3.60
CA GLU A 63 -3.98 11.61 4.41
C GLU A 63 -5.36 12.06 3.93
N ASP A 64 -5.83 11.59 2.79
CA ASP A 64 -7.08 12.05 2.19
C ASP A 64 -8.13 10.94 2.22
N THR A 65 -8.87 10.89 3.31
CA THR A 65 -9.91 9.88 3.52
C THR A 65 -11.01 9.96 2.47
N ALA A 66 -11.42 11.18 2.10
CA ALA A 66 -12.45 11.35 1.09
C ALA A 66 -12.00 10.82 -0.27
N LEU A 67 -10.75 11.06 -0.63
CA LEU A 67 -10.18 10.54 -1.86
C LEU A 67 -10.11 9.03 -1.84
N GLN A 68 -9.70 8.43 -0.72
CA GLN A 68 -9.66 6.98 -0.58
C GLN A 68 -11.03 6.36 -0.76
N GLN A 69 -12.07 6.95 -0.16
CA GLN A 69 -13.43 6.46 -0.32
C GLN A 69 -13.90 6.58 -1.77
N SER A 70 -13.58 7.69 -2.41
CA SER A 70 -13.96 7.93 -3.80
C SER A 70 -13.30 6.94 -4.75
N LEU A 71 -12.02 6.68 -4.58
CA LEU A 71 -11.25 5.85 -5.50
C LEU A 71 -11.36 4.36 -5.21
N LEU A 72 -11.40 3.98 -3.94
CA LEU A 72 -11.26 2.60 -3.52
C LEU A 72 -12.56 2.01 -2.97
N GLY A 73 -13.57 2.85 -2.76
CA GLY A 73 -14.84 2.41 -2.21
C GLY A 73 -14.73 1.92 -0.77
N LEU A 74 -13.70 2.35 -0.04
CA LEU A 74 -13.46 1.89 1.32
C LEU A 74 -14.29 2.72 2.30
N ALA A 75 -14.94 2.03 3.22
CA ALA A 75 -15.57 2.64 4.38
C ALA A 75 -14.52 2.73 5.48
N LEU A 76 -13.96 3.88 5.65
CA LEU A 76 -12.91 4.10 6.63
C LEU A 76 -13.45 4.67 7.95
#